data_9678240986285691bbce55c74fc9615a
#
_entry.id   9678240986285691bbce55c74fc9615a
#
_cell.length_a   1.000
_cell.length_b   1.000
_cell.length_c   1.000
_cell.angle_alpha   90.00
_cell.angle_beta   90.00
_cell.angle_gamma   90.00
#
_symmetry.space_group_name_H-M   'P 1'
#
loop_
_entity.id
_entity.type
_entity.pdbx_description
1 polymer ?
#
loop_
_entity_poly.entity_id
_entity_poly.type
_entity_poly.pdbx_seq_one_letter_code
_entity_poly.pdbx_strand_id
1 'polypeptide(L)'
;MIRDTSFSISVSSEIMAILALATSLEDMKQRLAKMVVAFDRTGTPVTADDLGVTGAMLVLLKDAIEPTLMQTLEGTPVMVHAGPFANIAHGCSSIVADDIALKLVGKTGFVVTEAGFGSDIGMEKFFNIKCRASGKVPNAVVLVMTVRALKMHGGGPPVISGAPLRKEYTMENLELVEKGLPNLLKHIENGLKYGVPVVVAINAHSSDTKAEHDLVKKACKQAGALAAVVSNHWALGGAGAADLAQAVIDACKTKSDFKLLYELDLTIEEKILKIAKEMYGAGTIELTPKVKDAIRLYTEKVTFTSAIY
;
A
#
# COMPACT_ATOMS: atom_id res chain seq x y z
N MET A 1 12.83 -11.35 -35.87
CA MET A 1 11.42 -11.43 -35.50
C MET A 1 11.03 -10.07 -34.95
N ILE A 2 10.04 -9.41 -35.49
CA ILE A 2 9.49 -8.15 -34.97
C ILE A 2 8.35 -8.51 -34.03
N ARG A 3 8.29 -7.91 -32.84
CA ARG A 3 7.12 -8.00 -31.95
C ARG A 3 6.80 -6.61 -31.39
N ASP A 4 5.54 -6.33 -31.33
CA ASP A 4 5.06 -5.12 -30.66
C ASP A 4 5.16 -5.27 -29.14
N THR A 5 5.63 -4.23 -28.49
CA THR A 5 5.72 -4.15 -27.03
C THR A 5 5.38 -2.75 -26.58
N SER A 6 4.87 -2.60 -25.39
CA SER A 6 4.56 -1.30 -24.80
C SER A 6 4.80 -1.35 -23.28
N PHE A 7 4.99 -0.15 -22.69
CA PHE A 7 5.13 0.03 -21.26
C PHE A 7 4.13 1.09 -20.81
N SER A 8 3.36 0.80 -19.78
CA SER A 8 2.49 1.80 -19.15
C SER A 8 3.30 2.85 -18.40
N ILE A 9 4.33 2.39 -17.65
CA ILE A 9 5.29 3.23 -16.95
C ILE A 9 6.65 2.54 -17.07
N SER A 10 7.63 3.20 -17.71
CA SER A 10 8.92 2.59 -18.02
C SER A 10 9.75 2.23 -16.78
N VAL A 11 9.58 2.95 -15.67
CA VAL A 11 10.29 2.70 -14.40
C VAL A 11 9.60 1.60 -13.57
N SER A 12 8.36 1.23 -13.88
CA SER A 12 7.62 0.17 -13.18
C SER A 12 8.14 -1.19 -13.64
N SER A 13 8.97 -1.84 -12.84
CA SER A 13 9.63 -3.10 -13.17
C SER A 13 9.67 -4.06 -11.98
N GLU A 14 9.86 -5.35 -12.26
CA GLU A 14 10.07 -6.37 -11.24
C GLU A 14 11.32 -6.08 -10.39
N ILE A 15 12.35 -5.45 -10.98
CA ILE A 15 13.57 -5.02 -10.27
C ILE A 15 13.23 -4.07 -9.11
N MET A 16 12.27 -3.16 -9.32
CA MET A 16 11.81 -2.25 -8.27
C MET A 16 11.20 -3.02 -7.08
N ALA A 17 10.37 -4.03 -7.34
CA ALA A 17 9.81 -4.89 -6.30
C ALA A 17 10.89 -5.71 -5.59
N ILE A 18 11.84 -6.26 -6.34
CA ILE A 18 12.98 -7.00 -5.79
C ILE A 18 13.80 -6.12 -4.86
N LEU A 19 14.15 -4.91 -5.27
CA LEU A 19 14.92 -3.97 -4.46
C LEU A 19 14.21 -3.63 -3.14
N ALA A 20 12.90 -3.47 -3.18
CA ALA A 20 12.11 -3.16 -1.98
C ALA A 20 11.98 -4.35 -1.01
N LEU A 21 11.98 -5.58 -1.52
CA LEU A 21 11.83 -6.81 -0.71
C LEU A 21 13.15 -7.47 -0.35
N ALA A 22 14.24 -7.13 -1.02
CA ALA A 22 15.55 -7.71 -0.74
C ALA A 22 16.05 -7.29 0.65
N THR A 23 16.73 -8.22 1.32
CA THR A 23 17.28 -8.01 2.67
C THR A 23 18.82 -7.90 2.65
N SER A 24 19.45 -8.27 1.54
CA SER A 24 20.90 -8.22 1.34
C SER A 24 21.22 -8.27 -0.15
N LEU A 25 22.48 -7.97 -0.51
CA LEU A 25 22.96 -8.13 -1.90
C LEU A 25 22.86 -9.58 -2.39
N GLU A 26 23.10 -10.55 -1.53
CA GLU A 26 23.00 -11.96 -1.90
C GLU A 26 21.53 -12.36 -2.13
N ASP A 27 20.60 -11.93 -1.29
CA ASP A 27 19.17 -12.15 -1.49
C ASP A 27 18.69 -11.45 -2.78
N MET A 28 19.14 -10.21 -3.02
CA MET A 28 18.84 -9.49 -4.26
C MET A 28 19.36 -10.24 -5.50
N LYS A 29 20.57 -10.78 -5.45
CA LYS A 29 21.14 -11.59 -6.53
C LYS A 29 20.28 -12.82 -6.85
N GLN A 30 19.89 -13.55 -5.82
CA GLN A 30 19.05 -14.75 -5.98
C GLN A 30 17.67 -14.43 -6.56
N ARG A 31 17.09 -13.29 -6.21
CA ARG A 31 15.81 -12.82 -6.78
C ARG A 31 15.96 -12.38 -8.23
N LEU A 32 17.00 -11.61 -8.55
CA LEU A 32 17.30 -11.18 -9.92
C LEU A 32 17.54 -12.38 -10.84
N ALA A 33 18.26 -13.41 -10.37
CA ALA A 33 18.54 -14.62 -11.12
C ALA A 33 17.25 -15.32 -11.60
N LYS A 34 16.20 -15.28 -10.82
CA LYS A 34 14.94 -15.97 -11.06
C LYS A 34 13.93 -15.16 -11.88
N MET A 35 14.23 -13.91 -12.23
CA MET A 35 13.34 -13.11 -13.07
C MET A 35 13.09 -13.80 -14.41
N VAL A 36 11.84 -14.05 -14.74
CA VAL A 36 11.43 -14.63 -16.02
C VAL A 36 11.38 -13.52 -17.07
N VAL A 37 12.28 -13.56 -18.05
CA VAL A 37 12.42 -12.53 -19.10
C VAL A 37 11.77 -12.95 -20.41
N ALA A 38 11.54 -14.24 -20.61
CA ALA A 38 10.93 -14.79 -21.82
C ALA A 38 10.41 -16.20 -21.56
N PHE A 39 9.74 -16.77 -22.56
CA PHE A 39 9.44 -18.19 -22.67
C PHE A 39 10.03 -18.70 -23.99
N ASP A 40 10.63 -19.87 -23.97
CA ASP A 40 11.12 -20.51 -25.16
C ASP A 40 9.96 -21.04 -26.06
N ARG A 41 10.27 -21.68 -27.19
CA ARG A 41 9.26 -22.20 -28.10
C ARG A 41 8.43 -23.33 -27.52
N THR A 42 8.90 -23.98 -26.46
CA THR A 42 8.18 -25.05 -25.73
C THR A 42 7.37 -24.52 -24.56
N GLY A 43 7.44 -23.20 -24.32
CA GLY A 43 6.79 -22.54 -23.19
C GLY A 43 7.55 -22.74 -21.88
N THR A 44 8.83 -23.04 -21.92
CA THR A 44 9.70 -23.10 -20.74
C THR A 44 10.17 -21.68 -20.38
N PRO A 45 10.08 -21.26 -19.10
CA PRO A 45 10.57 -19.97 -18.67
C PRO A 45 12.08 -19.83 -18.94
N VAL A 46 12.48 -18.67 -19.43
CA VAL A 46 13.89 -18.25 -19.57
C VAL A 46 14.14 -17.15 -18.56
N THR A 47 15.09 -17.36 -17.68
CA THR A 47 15.41 -16.45 -16.58
C THR A 47 16.54 -15.49 -16.92
N ALA A 48 16.75 -14.47 -16.09
CA ALA A 48 17.91 -13.59 -16.20
C ALA A 48 19.23 -14.36 -16.00
N ASP A 49 19.21 -15.42 -15.21
CA ASP A 49 20.38 -16.29 -15.01
C ASP A 49 20.71 -17.13 -16.24
N ASP A 50 19.69 -17.67 -16.92
CA ASP A 50 19.87 -18.38 -18.19
C ASP A 50 20.51 -17.49 -19.26
N LEU A 51 20.28 -16.19 -19.21
CA LEU A 51 20.94 -15.21 -20.10
C LEU A 51 22.34 -14.80 -19.63
N GLY A 52 22.76 -15.21 -18.42
CA GLY A 52 24.07 -14.86 -17.85
C GLY A 52 24.19 -13.39 -17.44
N VAL A 53 23.08 -12.66 -17.24
CA VAL A 53 23.11 -11.20 -16.96
C VAL A 53 22.96 -10.85 -15.48
N THR A 54 22.67 -11.80 -14.61
CA THR A 54 22.45 -11.59 -13.18
C THR A 54 23.54 -10.80 -12.49
N GLY A 55 24.82 -11.13 -12.76
CA GLY A 55 25.96 -10.44 -12.18
C GLY A 55 26.07 -8.99 -12.62
N ALA A 56 25.84 -8.71 -13.91
CA ALA A 56 25.84 -7.36 -14.46
C ALA A 56 24.74 -6.48 -13.86
N MET A 57 23.54 -7.04 -13.72
CA MET A 57 22.42 -6.36 -13.06
C MET A 57 22.73 -6.05 -11.60
N LEU A 58 23.31 -6.99 -10.86
CA LEU A 58 23.67 -6.80 -9.47
C LEU A 58 24.72 -5.69 -9.28
N VAL A 59 25.72 -5.61 -10.18
CA VAL A 59 26.74 -4.54 -10.15
C VAL A 59 26.10 -3.16 -10.31
N LEU A 60 25.10 -3.03 -11.19
CA LEU A 60 24.38 -1.77 -11.39
C LEU A 60 23.50 -1.39 -10.17
N LEU A 61 23.08 -2.36 -9.40
CA LEU A 61 22.14 -2.17 -8.28
C LEU A 61 22.83 -2.21 -6.90
N LYS A 62 24.15 -2.45 -6.83
CA LYS A 62 24.86 -2.63 -5.56
C LYS A 62 24.72 -1.44 -4.60
N ASP A 63 24.76 -0.23 -5.13
CA ASP A 63 24.64 0.99 -4.33
C ASP A 63 23.15 1.36 -4.07
N ALA A 64 22.25 0.87 -4.94
CA ALA A 64 20.82 1.13 -4.81
C ALA A 64 20.16 0.39 -3.63
N ILE A 65 20.84 -0.62 -3.05
CA ILE A 65 20.31 -1.32 -1.87
C ILE A 65 20.44 -0.49 -0.58
N GLU A 66 21.22 0.57 -0.61
CA GLU A 66 21.41 1.45 0.54
C GLU A 66 20.36 2.57 0.56
N PRO A 67 19.57 2.71 1.64
CA PRO A 67 18.63 3.81 1.78
C PRO A 67 19.33 5.18 1.82
N THR A 68 18.71 6.18 1.21
CA THR A 68 19.14 7.57 1.35
C THR A 68 18.58 8.15 2.64
N LEU A 69 19.44 8.62 3.53
CA LEU A 69 19.04 9.32 4.75
C LEU A 69 18.80 10.80 4.44
N MET A 70 17.62 11.26 4.75
CA MET A 70 17.18 12.65 4.66
C MET A 70 16.58 13.11 6.00
N GLN A 71 16.05 14.32 6.06
CA GLN A 71 15.29 14.82 7.20
C GLN A 71 14.14 15.71 6.75
N THR A 72 13.09 15.76 7.57
CA THR A 72 11.99 16.70 7.40
C THR A 72 12.42 18.13 7.78
N LEU A 73 11.56 19.11 7.50
CA LEU A 73 11.78 20.50 7.94
C LEU A 73 11.89 20.62 9.48
N GLU A 74 11.31 19.70 10.22
CA GLU A 74 11.37 19.63 11.69
C GLU A 74 12.56 18.78 12.21
N GLY A 75 13.46 18.35 11.31
CA GLY A 75 14.66 17.59 11.68
C GLY A 75 14.42 16.11 11.95
N THR A 76 13.23 15.58 11.70
CA THR A 76 12.96 14.15 11.84
C THR A 76 13.68 13.36 10.74
N PRO A 77 14.45 12.30 11.09
CA PRO A 77 15.11 11.45 10.08
C PRO A 77 14.11 10.76 9.15
N VAL A 78 14.45 10.69 7.87
CA VAL A 78 13.64 10.02 6.82
C VAL A 78 14.53 9.10 6.00
N MET A 79 14.13 7.84 5.87
CA MET A 79 14.75 6.88 4.96
C MET A 79 13.98 6.89 3.64
N VAL A 80 14.64 7.32 2.56
CA VAL A 80 14.10 7.26 1.19
C VAL A 80 14.75 6.09 0.49
N HIS A 81 13.95 5.11 0.08
CA HIS A 81 14.51 3.91 -0.53
C HIS A 81 13.53 3.21 -1.47
N ALA A 82 14.06 2.68 -2.56
CA ALA A 82 13.45 1.84 -3.57
C ALA A 82 12.29 2.49 -4.35
N GLY A 83 11.49 3.36 -3.76
CA GLY A 83 10.40 4.11 -4.38
C GLY A 83 9.42 3.29 -5.21
N PRO A 84 8.94 2.11 -4.75
CA PRO A 84 8.08 1.28 -5.58
C PRO A 84 6.73 1.97 -5.83
N PHE A 85 6.26 1.91 -7.08
CA PHE A 85 4.93 2.40 -7.42
C PHE A 85 3.85 1.51 -6.82
N ALA A 86 2.73 2.09 -6.42
CA ALA A 86 1.65 1.36 -5.76
C ALA A 86 0.94 0.34 -6.66
N ASN A 87 1.02 0.45 -7.99
CA ASN A 87 0.51 -0.56 -8.91
C ASN A 87 1.35 -1.86 -8.95
N ILE A 88 2.64 -1.78 -8.61
CA ILE A 88 3.50 -2.94 -8.32
C ILE A 88 3.59 -3.17 -6.81
N ALA A 89 3.44 -2.09 -6.05
CA ALA A 89 3.98 -1.93 -4.73
C ALA A 89 3.24 -2.71 -3.64
N HIS A 90 4.03 -3.05 -2.68
CA HIS A 90 3.76 -3.64 -1.39
C HIS A 90 4.15 -2.65 -0.27
N GLY A 91 4.00 -1.35 -0.49
CA GLY A 91 4.41 -0.24 0.35
C GLY A 91 5.43 0.65 -0.35
N CYS A 92 5.55 1.90 0.08
CA CYS A 92 6.35 2.92 -0.60
C CYS A 92 7.82 2.96 -0.14
N SER A 93 8.28 1.95 0.64
CA SER A 93 9.66 1.82 1.11
C SER A 93 10.09 0.35 1.18
N SER A 94 11.35 0.10 1.49
CA SER A 94 11.97 -1.22 1.50
C SER A 94 11.99 -1.87 2.88
N ILE A 95 12.24 -3.19 2.90
CA ILE A 95 12.49 -3.94 4.14
C ILE A 95 13.79 -3.46 4.80
N VAL A 96 14.84 -3.17 4.02
CA VAL A 96 16.11 -2.64 4.53
C VAL A 96 15.93 -1.30 5.25
N ALA A 97 15.15 -0.38 4.66
CA ALA A 97 14.87 0.90 5.29
C ALA A 97 14.08 0.74 6.59
N ASP A 98 13.07 -0.17 6.62
CA ASP A 98 12.33 -0.46 7.84
C ASP A 98 13.25 -1.03 8.93
N ASP A 99 14.16 -1.94 8.59
CA ASP A 99 15.10 -2.55 9.52
C ASP A 99 16.05 -1.54 10.15
N ILE A 100 16.59 -0.65 9.33
CA ILE A 100 17.47 0.41 9.80
C ILE A 100 16.70 1.37 10.70
N ALA A 101 15.54 1.84 10.25
CA ALA A 101 14.72 2.79 11.00
C ALA A 101 14.29 2.21 12.36
N LEU A 102 13.81 0.96 12.41
CA LEU A 102 13.40 0.29 13.65
C LEU A 102 14.58 0.11 14.63
N LYS A 103 15.78 -0.18 14.12
CA LYS A 103 16.98 -0.26 14.97
C LYS A 103 17.37 1.10 15.53
N LEU A 104 17.26 2.16 14.73
CA LEU A 104 17.64 3.51 15.14
C LEU A 104 16.70 4.11 16.18
N VAL A 105 15.38 3.94 16.04
CA VAL A 105 14.41 4.48 17.00
C VAL A 105 14.34 3.69 18.30
N GLY A 106 14.81 2.45 18.31
CA GLY A 106 14.82 1.59 19.49
C GLY A 106 13.41 1.22 19.97
N LYS A 107 13.31 0.90 21.27
CA LYS A 107 12.07 0.34 21.85
C LYS A 107 10.96 1.38 22.09
N THR A 108 11.29 2.64 22.18
CA THR A 108 10.37 3.73 22.55
C THR A 108 10.05 4.67 21.41
N GLY A 109 10.75 4.54 20.29
CA GLY A 109 10.53 5.35 19.11
C GLY A 109 9.44 4.78 18.18
N PHE A 110 9.09 5.57 17.19
CA PHE A 110 8.08 5.22 16.18
C PHE A 110 8.68 5.29 14.79
N VAL A 111 8.36 4.31 13.97
CA VAL A 111 8.62 4.34 12.53
C VAL A 111 7.28 4.46 11.82
N VAL A 112 7.15 5.46 10.97
CA VAL A 112 5.97 5.70 10.14
C VAL A 112 6.35 5.41 8.70
N THR A 113 5.60 4.55 8.03
CA THR A 113 5.80 4.22 6.62
C THR A 113 4.49 4.38 5.86
N GLU A 114 4.59 4.63 4.57
CA GLU A 114 3.45 4.86 3.70
C GLU A 114 3.13 3.62 2.88
N ALA A 115 1.83 3.38 2.62
CA ALA A 115 1.35 2.46 1.61
C ALA A 115 0.51 3.25 0.61
N GLY A 116 0.89 3.24 -0.66
CA GLY A 116 0.35 4.13 -1.67
C GLY A 116 -1.03 3.74 -2.20
N PHE A 117 -1.70 4.67 -2.86
CA PHE A 117 -3.07 4.58 -3.39
C PHE A 117 -4.13 4.39 -2.29
N GLY A 118 -5.30 3.88 -2.67
CA GLY A 118 -6.32 3.47 -1.72
C GLY A 118 -5.84 2.33 -0.83
N SER A 119 -6.33 2.27 0.39
CA SER A 119 -5.92 1.23 1.35
C SER A 119 -6.32 -0.19 0.93
N ASP A 120 -7.30 -0.30 0.05
CA ASP A 120 -7.69 -1.56 -0.60
C ASP A 120 -6.61 -2.13 -1.51
N ILE A 121 -5.71 -1.28 -2.01
CA ILE A 121 -4.58 -1.64 -2.88
C ILE A 121 -3.28 -1.62 -2.08
N GLY A 122 -2.88 -0.45 -1.54
CA GLY A 122 -1.58 -0.26 -0.92
C GLY A 122 -1.44 -0.98 0.41
N MET A 123 -2.39 -0.79 1.34
CA MET A 123 -2.38 -1.47 2.64
C MET A 123 -2.53 -2.99 2.48
N GLU A 124 -3.40 -3.44 1.59
CA GLU A 124 -3.58 -4.86 1.29
C GLU A 124 -2.26 -5.51 0.88
N LYS A 125 -1.56 -4.94 -0.10
CA LYS A 125 -0.27 -5.47 -0.56
C LYS A 125 0.82 -5.33 0.49
N PHE A 126 0.84 -4.24 1.24
CA PHE A 126 1.77 -4.04 2.34
C PHE A 126 1.65 -5.18 3.36
N PHE A 127 0.43 -5.54 3.77
CA PHE A 127 0.22 -6.62 4.72
C PHE A 127 0.50 -7.99 4.11
N ASN A 128 -0.13 -8.32 2.99
CA ASN A 128 -0.06 -9.67 2.43
C ASN A 128 1.27 -9.98 1.75
N ILE A 129 2.05 -8.98 1.32
CA ILE A 129 3.34 -9.15 0.65
C ILE A 129 4.48 -8.72 1.56
N LYS A 130 4.58 -7.44 1.92
CA LYS A 130 5.75 -6.91 2.63
C LYS A 130 5.84 -7.41 4.07
N CYS A 131 4.74 -7.39 4.83
CA CYS A 131 4.72 -7.92 6.20
C CYS A 131 5.02 -9.42 6.22
N ARG A 132 4.48 -10.16 5.26
CA ARG A 132 4.78 -11.59 5.10
C ARG A 132 6.27 -11.83 4.83
N ALA A 133 6.85 -11.08 3.90
CA ALA A 133 8.26 -11.24 3.52
C ALA A 133 9.22 -10.82 4.63
N SER A 134 8.90 -9.76 5.36
CA SER A 134 9.76 -9.19 6.41
C SER A 134 9.54 -9.81 7.79
N GLY A 135 8.41 -10.45 8.02
CA GLY A 135 7.97 -10.87 9.36
C GLY A 135 7.61 -9.71 10.30
N LYS A 136 7.60 -8.47 9.80
CA LYS A 136 7.29 -7.27 10.59
C LYS A 136 5.84 -6.86 10.40
N VAL A 137 5.20 -6.50 11.49
CA VAL A 137 3.79 -6.14 11.54
C VAL A 137 3.64 -4.75 12.15
N PRO A 138 2.88 -3.84 11.53
CA PRO A 138 2.62 -2.53 12.13
C PRO A 138 1.75 -2.65 13.38
N ASN A 139 1.98 -1.74 14.33
CA ASN A 139 1.21 -1.65 15.57
C ASN A 139 -0.14 -0.96 15.38
N ALA A 140 -0.25 -0.07 14.40
CA ALA A 140 -1.47 0.65 14.06
C ALA A 140 -1.49 1.03 12.58
N VAL A 141 -2.69 1.24 12.06
CA VAL A 141 -2.94 1.80 10.72
C VAL A 141 -3.46 3.22 10.87
N VAL A 142 -2.89 4.15 10.12
CA VAL A 142 -3.47 5.48 9.92
C VAL A 142 -4.16 5.50 8.56
N LEU A 143 -5.48 5.58 8.57
CA LEU A 143 -6.29 5.67 7.36
C LEU A 143 -6.60 7.13 7.06
N VAL A 144 -5.99 7.67 6.00
CA VAL A 144 -6.18 9.06 5.60
C VAL A 144 -7.42 9.20 4.73
N MET A 145 -8.28 10.17 5.08
CA MET A 145 -9.46 10.52 4.28
C MET A 145 -9.63 12.03 4.18
N THR A 146 -10.41 12.49 3.21
CA THR A 146 -10.84 13.89 3.08
C THR A 146 -12.36 13.98 2.96
N VAL A 147 -12.95 15.02 3.52
CA VAL A 147 -14.39 15.32 3.35
C VAL A 147 -14.73 15.46 1.86
N ARG A 148 -13.82 16.05 1.09
CA ARG A 148 -13.98 16.19 -0.37
C ARG A 148 -14.12 14.85 -1.08
N ALA A 149 -13.31 13.85 -0.72
CA ALA A 149 -13.42 12.51 -1.29
C ALA A 149 -14.77 11.86 -0.95
N LEU A 150 -15.24 12.01 0.29
CA LEU A 150 -16.57 11.51 0.67
C LEU A 150 -17.68 12.18 -0.15
N LYS A 151 -17.64 13.50 -0.31
CA LYS A 151 -18.62 14.18 -1.17
C LYS A 151 -18.63 13.65 -2.60
N MET A 152 -17.45 13.36 -3.15
CA MET A 152 -17.31 12.75 -4.48
C MET A 152 -17.95 11.35 -4.52
N HIS A 153 -17.63 10.49 -3.57
CA HIS A 153 -18.19 9.14 -3.46
C HIS A 153 -19.69 9.16 -3.13
N GLY A 154 -20.19 10.23 -2.49
CA GLY A 154 -21.59 10.45 -2.23
C GLY A 154 -22.44 10.91 -3.42
N GLY A 155 -21.84 11.01 -4.60
CA GLY A 155 -22.50 11.42 -5.84
C GLY A 155 -22.28 12.89 -6.21
N GLY A 156 -21.28 13.53 -5.61
CA GLY A 156 -20.85 14.85 -6.02
C GLY A 156 -20.37 14.87 -7.50
N PRO A 157 -20.47 16.02 -8.18
CA PRO A 157 -20.09 16.12 -9.60
C PRO A 157 -18.62 15.78 -9.82
N PRO A 158 -18.23 15.26 -11.02
CA PRO A 158 -16.84 14.91 -11.30
C PRO A 158 -15.89 16.08 -11.07
N VAL A 159 -14.75 15.81 -10.44
CA VAL A 159 -13.65 16.76 -10.26
C VAL A 159 -12.74 16.69 -11.48
N ILE A 160 -12.56 17.82 -12.16
CA ILE A 160 -11.71 17.96 -13.34
C ILE A 160 -10.40 18.61 -12.91
N SER A 161 -9.28 17.96 -13.20
CA SER A 161 -7.96 18.49 -12.88
C SER A 161 -7.74 19.86 -13.57
N GLY A 162 -7.25 20.84 -12.79
CA GLY A 162 -7.02 22.20 -13.28
C GLY A 162 -8.26 23.10 -13.35
N ALA A 163 -9.47 22.55 -13.13
CA ALA A 163 -10.68 23.36 -13.07
C ALA A 163 -11.00 23.77 -11.60
N PRO A 164 -11.65 24.94 -11.40
CA PRO A 164 -12.13 25.32 -10.08
C PRO A 164 -13.11 24.29 -9.50
N LEU A 165 -12.99 24.04 -8.21
CA LEU A 165 -13.92 23.14 -7.52
C LEU A 165 -15.34 23.71 -7.51
N ARG A 166 -16.31 22.85 -7.74
CA ARG A 166 -17.71 23.21 -7.63
C ARG A 166 -18.14 23.46 -6.20
N LYS A 167 -19.23 24.21 -6.01
CA LYS A 167 -19.75 24.59 -4.68
C LYS A 167 -20.07 23.41 -3.78
N GLU A 168 -20.45 22.27 -4.33
CA GLU A 168 -20.71 21.03 -3.61
C GLU A 168 -19.49 20.59 -2.77
N TYR A 169 -18.28 20.95 -3.20
CA TYR A 169 -17.04 20.62 -2.52
C TYR A 169 -16.49 21.73 -1.61
N THR A 170 -16.95 22.97 -1.81
CA THR A 170 -16.44 24.14 -1.07
C THR A 170 -17.42 24.68 -0.04
N MET A 171 -18.65 24.18 -0.02
CA MET A 171 -19.69 24.50 0.96
C MET A 171 -20.04 23.26 1.77
N GLU A 172 -20.62 23.46 2.96
CA GLU A 172 -21.15 22.37 3.77
C GLU A 172 -22.17 21.54 2.98
N ASN A 173 -22.00 20.23 3.01
CA ASN A 173 -22.95 19.30 2.38
C ASN A 173 -22.97 17.96 3.12
N LEU A 174 -23.71 17.90 4.22
CA LEU A 174 -23.80 16.71 5.06
C LEU A 174 -24.44 15.53 4.31
N GLU A 175 -25.35 15.78 3.38
CA GLU A 175 -26.00 14.73 2.59
C GLU A 175 -25.00 13.98 1.70
N LEU A 176 -24.14 14.71 0.98
CA LEU A 176 -23.08 14.09 0.17
C LEU A 176 -22.04 13.37 1.03
N VAL A 177 -21.68 13.94 2.18
CA VAL A 177 -20.78 13.28 3.12
C VAL A 177 -21.38 11.96 3.59
N GLU A 178 -22.63 11.96 4.04
CA GLU A 178 -23.33 10.77 4.54
C GLU A 178 -23.44 9.68 3.47
N LYS A 179 -23.82 10.04 2.25
CA LYS A 179 -23.87 9.12 1.11
C LYS A 179 -22.50 8.54 0.74
N GLY A 180 -21.42 9.26 1.00
CA GLY A 180 -20.05 8.81 0.75
C GLY A 180 -19.44 7.96 1.85
N LEU A 181 -20.01 7.97 3.07
CA LEU A 181 -19.50 7.20 4.20
C LEU A 181 -19.27 5.70 3.91
N PRO A 182 -20.13 4.98 3.17
CA PRO A 182 -19.93 3.55 2.91
C PRO A 182 -18.53 3.23 2.35
N ASN A 183 -17.97 4.12 1.53
CA ASN A 183 -16.59 3.94 1.03
C ASN A 183 -15.56 3.96 2.18
N LEU A 184 -15.61 4.96 3.04
CA LEU A 184 -14.71 5.07 4.20
C LEU A 184 -14.89 3.90 5.17
N LEU A 185 -16.14 3.53 5.46
CA LEU A 185 -16.46 2.46 6.40
C LEU A 185 -15.92 1.11 5.89
N LYS A 186 -15.97 0.88 4.57
CA LYS A 186 -15.35 -0.30 3.96
C LYS A 186 -13.82 -0.33 4.13
N HIS A 187 -13.16 0.80 3.99
CA HIS A 187 -11.72 0.89 4.23
C HIS A 187 -11.35 0.66 5.70
N ILE A 188 -12.16 1.14 6.65
CA ILE A 188 -11.98 0.83 8.08
C ILE A 188 -12.15 -0.67 8.32
N GLU A 189 -13.22 -1.28 7.81
CA GLU A 189 -13.47 -2.73 7.89
C GLU A 189 -12.27 -3.51 7.35
N ASN A 190 -11.75 -3.12 6.18
CA ASN A 190 -10.61 -3.76 5.54
C ASN A 190 -9.36 -3.72 6.44
N GLY A 191 -9.07 -2.59 7.08
CA GLY A 191 -7.96 -2.49 8.04
C GLY A 191 -8.15 -3.38 9.26
N LEU A 192 -9.34 -3.39 9.83
CA LEU A 192 -9.69 -4.20 11.01
C LEU A 192 -9.63 -5.71 10.74
N LYS A 193 -9.84 -6.17 9.50
CA LYS A 193 -9.73 -7.58 9.11
C LYS A 193 -8.33 -8.16 9.37
N TYR A 194 -7.31 -7.31 9.32
CA TYR A 194 -5.94 -7.72 9.65
C TYR A 194 -5.64 -7.76 11.16
N GLY A 195 -6.61 -7.40 12.00
CA GLY A 195 -6.44 -7.41 13.46
C GLY A 195 -5.56 -6.30 13.99
N VAL A 196 -5.35 -5.22 13.22
CA VAL A 196 -4.54 -4.05 13.59
C VAL A 196 -5.46 -2.88 13.95
N PRO A 197 -5.19 -2.13 15.03
CA PRO A 197 -5.96 -0.94 15.36
C PRO A 197 -5.93 0.11 14.23
N VAL A 198 -7.09 0.69 13.92
CA VAL A 198 -7.24 1.71 12.88
C VAL A 198 -7.53 3.06 13.50
N VAL A 199 -6.71 4.05 13.16
CA VAL A 199 -6.93 5.48 13.44
C VAL A 199 -7.25 6.19 12.14
N VAL A 200 -8.33 6.95 12.08
CA VAL A 200 -8.69 7.72 10.89
C VAL A 200 -8.16 9.14 11.01
N ALA A 201 -7.36 9.56 10.04
CA ALA A 201 -6.89 10.92 9.89
C ALA A 201 -7.81 11.68 8.92
N ILE A 202 -8.57 12.63 9.44
CA ILE A 202 -9.37 13.56 8.63
C ILE A 202 -8.42 14.64 8.16
N ASN A 203 -7.91 14.52 6.93
CA ASN A 203 -7.02 15.50 6.32
C ASN A 203 -7.85 16.73 5.92
N ALA A 204 -7.84 17.76 6.79
CA ALA A 204 -8.73 18.88 6.72
C ALA A 204 -8.37 19.85 5.58
N HIS A 205 -9.38 20.30 4.88
CA HIS A 205 -9.32 21.43 3.99
C HIS A 205 -9.98 22.66 4.62
N SER A 206 -9.58 23.85 4.23
CA SER A 206 -10.14 25.13 4.75
C SER A 206 -11.64 25.30 4.50
N SER A 207 -12.19 24.54 3.56
CA SER A 207 -13.63 24.53 3.24
C SER A 207 -14.44 23.56 4.07
N ASP A 208 -13.81 22.68 4.84
CA ASP A 208 -14.51 21.67 5.62
C ASP A 208 -15.15 22.30 6.86
N THR A 209 -16.35 21.84 7.23
CA THR A 209 -17.05 22.37 8.39
C THR A 209 -16.93 21.44 9.60
N LYS A 210 -17.15 22.02 10.79
CA LYS A 210 -17.17 21.25 12.03
C LYS A 210 -18.26 20.17 11.99
N ALA A 211 -19.42 20.47 11.41
CA ALA A 211 -20.53 19.52 11.30
C ALA A 211 -20.17 18.31 10.42
N GLU A 212 -19.47 18.53 9.31
CA GLU A 212 -18.97 17.46 8.46
C GLU A 212 -17.93 16.59 9.17
N HIS A 213 -16.99 17.21 9.90
CA HIS A 213 -16.02 16.47 10.71
C HIS A 213 -16.68 15.65 11.81
N ASP A 214 -17.68 16.21 12.52
CA ASP A 214 -18.37 15.51 13.61
C ASP A 214 -19.17 14.32 13.08
N LEU A 215 -19.81 14.45 11.90
CA LEU A 215 -20.51 13.36 11.22
C LEU A 215 -19.55 12.21 10.90
N VAL A 216 -18.38 12.52 10.31
CA VAL A 216 -17.34 11.53 9.98
C VAL A 216 -16.81 10.85 11.24
N LYS A 217 -16.45 11.61 12.28
CA LYS A 217 -15.95 11.05 13.55
C LYS A 217 -16.93 10.06 14.17
N LYS A 218 -18.22 10.42 14.18
CA LYS A 218 -19.28 9.54 14.69
C LYS A 218 -19.36 8.23 13.91
N ALA A 219 -19.35 8.31 12.58
CA ALA A 219 -19.40 7.14 11.71
C ALA A 219 -18.17 6.24 11.86
N CYS A 220 -16.96 6.80 11.92
CA CYS A 220 -15.73 6.06 12.13
C CYS A 220 -15.73 5.29 13.46
N LYS A 221 -16.18 5.93 14.54
CA LYS A 221 -16.30 5.30 15.86
C LYS A 221 -17.28 4.11 15.83
N GLN A 222 -18.41 4.27 15.16
CA GLN A 222 -19.41 3.19 15.01
C GLN A 222 -18.88 2.02 14.18
N ALA A 223 -17.99 2.29 13.21
CA ALA A 223 -17.34 1.26 12.39
C ALA A 223 -16.18 0.56 13.08
N GLY A 224 -15.84 0.93 14.32
CA GLY A 224 -14.78 0.28 15.09
C GLY A 224 -13.39 0.90 14.96
N ALA A 225 -13.25 2.05 14.30
CA ALA A 225 -12.01 2.81 14.36
C ALA A 225 -11.72 3.25 15.80
N LEU A 226 -10.47 3.11 16.24
CA LEU A 226 -10.08 3.46 17.60
C LEU A 226 -10.21 4.97 17.85
N ALA A 227 -9.83 5.76 16.85
CA ALA A 227 -10.00 7.21 16.84
C ALA A 227 -10.25 7.74 15.43
N ALA A 228 -10.87 8.92 15.33
CA ALA A 228 -10.94 9.72 14.12
C ALA A 228 -10.58 11.17 14.50
N VAL A 229 -9.46 11.66 13.97
CA VAL A 229 -8.84 12.92 14.37
C VAL A 229 -8.69 13.84 13.16
N VAL A 230 -9.02 15.10 13.35
CA VAL A 230 -8.79 16.15 12.34
C VAL A 230 -7.30 16.50 12.35
N SER A 231 -6.67 16.43 11.19
CA SER A 231 -5.28 16.82 10.99
C SER A 231 -5.22 18.06 10.11
N ASN A 232 -4.70 19.15 10.66
CA ASN A 232 -4.53 20.42 9.95
C ASN A 232 -3.03 20.72 9.70
N HIS A 233 -2.27 19.68 9.37
CA HIS A 233 -0.83 19.75 9.16
C HIS A 233 -0.44 20.63 7.96
N TRP A 234 -1.29 20.77 6.97
CA TRP A 234 -1.03 21.66 5.84
C TRP A 234 -0.87 23.12 6.26
N ALA A 235 -1.74 23.61 7.14
CA ALA A 235 -1.72 24.99 7.60
C ALA A 235 -0.78 25.24 8.79
N LEU A 236 -0.60 24.24 9.67
CA LEU A 236 0.05 24.41 10.98
C LEU A 236 1.32 23.54 11.15
N GLY A 237 1.77 22.84 10.10
CA GLY A 237 2.91 21.92 10.20
C GLY A 237 2.67 20.81 11.23
N GLY A 238 3.71 20.37 11.91
CA GLY A 238 3.64 19.30 12.91
C GLY A 238 2.67 19.58 14.05
N ALA A 239 2.53 20.84 14.48
CA ALA A 239 1.56 21.23 15.49
C ALA A 239 0.11 20.88 15.09
N GLY A 240 -0.22 20.96 13.79
CA GLY A 240 -1.52 20.59 13.26
C GLY A 240 -1.79 19.09 13.22
N ALA A 241 -0.79 18.26 13.48
CA ALA A 241 -0.89 16.79 13.55
C ALA A 241 -0.69 16.22 14.96
N ALA A 242 -0.51 17.04 15.98
CA ALA A 242 -0.18 16.60 17.34
C ALA A 242 -1.25 15.66 17.93
N ASP A 243 -2.53 16.01 17.78
CA ASP A 243 -3.63 15.18 18.28
C ASP A 243 -3.71 13.84 17.54
N LEU A 244 -3.42 13.83 16.24
CA LEU A 244 -3.33 12.60 15.45
C LEU A 244 -2.16 11.73 15.94
N ALA A 245 -1.01 12.33 16.18
CA ALA A 245 0.15 11.62 16.72
C ALA A 245 -0.16 10.98 18.08
N GLN A 246 -0.84 11.71 18.97
CA GLN A 246 -1.26 11.17 20.26
C GLN A 246 -2.22 9.98 20.10
N ALA A 247 -3.20 10.08 19.20
CA ALA A 247 -4.12 8.98 18.89
C ALA A 247 -3.40 7.74 18.36
N VAL A 248 -2.36 7.91 17.53
CA VAL A 248 -1.52 6.82 17.03
C VAL A 248 -0.70 6.18 18.15
N ILE A 249 -0.11 6.99 19.03
CA ILE A 249 0.63 6.50 20.22
C ILE A 249 -0.28 5.63 21.08
N ASP A 250 -1.52 6.07 21.30
CA ASP A 250 -2.49 5.32 22.10
C ASP A 250 -2.95 4.05 21.38
N ALA A 251 -3.12 4.09 20.07
CA ALA A 251 -3.43 2.92 19.25
C ALA A 251 -2.30 1.86 19.34
N CYS A 252 -1.04 2.30 19.31
CA CYS A 252 0.12 1.39 19.43
C CYS A 252 0.23 0.69 20.78
N LYS A 253 -0.45 1.17 21.83
CA LYS A 253 -0.55 0.50 23.14
C LYS A 253 -1.60 -0.62 23.14
N THR A 254 -2.49 -0.63 22.15
CA THR A 254 -3.53 -1.65 22.02
C THR A 254 -2.93 -2.94 21.47
N LYS A 255 -3.29 -4.08 22.05
CA LYS A 255 -2.83 -5.37 21.54
C LYS A 255 -3.37 -5.60 20.12
N SER A 256 -2.46 -5.85 19.19
CA SER A 256 -2.79 -6.30 17.83
C SER A 256 -2.94 -7.83 17.82
N ASP A 257 -3.91 -8.32 17.05
CA ASP A 257 -4.10 -9.73 16.71
C ASP A 257 -3.93 -9.90 15.20
N PHE A 258 -2.74 -9.56 14.73
CA PHE A 258 -2.44 -9.54 13.30
C PHE A 258 -2.60 -10.90 12.65
N LYS A 259 -3.29 -10.90 11.50
CA LYS A 259 -3.44 -12.09 10.65
C LYS A 259 -3.41 -11.67 9.18
N LEU A 260 -2.83 -12.54 8.38
CA LEU A 260 -2.82 -12.38 6.92
C LEU A 260 -4.19 -12.73 6.35
N LEU A 261 -4.51 -12.17 5.20
CA LEU A 261 -5.82 -12.37 4.56
C LEU A 261 -5.96 -13.80 4.00
N TYR A 262 -4.85 -14.37 3.55
CA TYR A 262 -4.82 -15.71 2.93
C TYR A 262 -3.49 -16.42 3.19
N GLU A 263 -3.51 -17.74 3.10
CA GLU A 263 -2.32 -18.58 3.19
C GLU A 263 -1.67 -18.78 1.81
N LEU A 264 -0.37 -19.12 1.79
CA LEU A 264 0.38 -19.23 0.53
C LEU A 264 0.06 -20.48 -0.27
N ASP A 265 -0.45 -21.53 0.36
CA ASP A 265 -0.81 -22.82 -0.26
C ASP A 265 -2.10 -22.76 -1.09
N LEU A 266 -2.88 -21.68 -0.96
CA LEU A 266 -4.02 -21.42 -1.83
C LEU A 266 -3.57 -21.25 -3.28
N THR A 267 -4.39 -21.71 -4.22
CA THR A 267 -4.19 -21.45 -5.64
C THR A 267 -4.25 -19.96 -5.97
N ILE A 268 -3.71 -19.56 -7.11
CA ILE A 268 -3.78 -18.15 -7.57
C ILE A 268 -5.24 -17.69 -7.67
N GLU A 269 -6.12 -18.55 -8.21
CA GLU A 269 -7.54 -18.23 -8.33
C GLU A 269 -8.23 -18.04 -6.97
N GLU A 270 -7.94 -18.90 -6.00
CA GLU A 270 -8.47 -18.77 -4.64
C GLU A 270 -7.98 -17.50 -3.95
N LYS A 271 -6.71 -17.11 -4.13
CA LYS A 271 -6.17 -15.83 -3.61
C LYS A 271 -6.88 -14.64 -4.23
N ILE A 272 -7.08 -14.63 -5.55
CA ILE A 272 -7.82 -13.57 -6.25
C ILE A 272 -9.25 -13.50 -5.72
N LEU A 273 -9.94 -14.64 -5.61
CA LEU A 273 -11.30 -14.70 -5.08
C LEU A 273 -11.37 -14.21 -3.63
N LYS A 274 -10.39 -14.55 -2.80
CA LYS A 274 -10.32 -14.12 -1.40
C LYS A 274 -10.20 -12.60 -1.30
N ILE A 275 -9.28 -12.00 -2.07
CA ILE A 275 -9.12 -10.54 -2.12
C ILE A 275 -10.41 -9.87 -2.64
N ALA A 276 -10.98 -10.38 -3.74
CA ALA A 276 -12.20 -9.83 -4.31
C ALA A 276 -13.37 -9.82 -3.30
N LYS A 277 -13.56 -10.91 -2.57
CA LYS A 277 -14.61 -11.01 -1.55
C LYS A 277 -14.33 -10.13 -0.34
N GLU A 278 -13.15 -10.22 0.23
CA GLU A 278 -12.84 -9.59 1.52
C GLU A 278 -12.64 -8.08 1.38
N MET A 279 -11.90 -7.62 0.36
CA MET A 279 -11.60 -6.21 0.20
C MET A 279 -12.73 -5.46 -0.53
N TYR A 280 -13.34 -6.09 -1.52
CA TYR A 280 -14.30 -5.41 -2.42
C TYR A 280 -15.75 -5.89 -2.24
N GLY A 281 -16.01 -6.94 -1.44
CA GLY A 281 -17.35 -7.45 -1.23
C GLY A 281 -17.94 -8.15 -2.47
N ALA A 282 -17.10 -8.65 -3.38
CA ALA A 282 -17.56 -9.36 -4.56
C ALA A 282 -18.21 -10.69 -4.19
N GLY A 283 -19.26 -11.09 -4.91
CA GLY A 283 -19.88 -12.41 -4.76
C GLY A 283 -19.05 -13.52 -5.41
N THR A 284 -18.48 -13.22 -6.58
CA THR A 284 -17.66 -14.14 -7.37
C THR A 284 -16.66 -13.37 -8.24
N ILE A 285 -15.81 -14.10 -8.94
CA ILE A 285 -14.89 -13.56 -9.96
C ILE A 285 -15.18 -14.22 -11.30
N GLU A 286 -14.96 -13.50 -12.38
CA GLU A 286 -14.98 -14.01 -13.73
C GLU A 286 -13.58 -13.87 -14.34
N LEU A 287 -12.98 -14.99 -14.72
CA LEU A 287 -11.67 -15.06 -15.34
C LEU A 287 -11.80 -15.27 -16.84
N THR A 288 -11.21 -14.37 -17.62
CA THR A 288 -11.15 -14.52 -19.08
C THR A 288 -10.32 -15.77 -19.46
N PRO A 289 -10.52 -16.36 -20.65
CA PRO A 289 -9.70 -17.49 -21.11
C PRO A 289 -8.20 -17.19 -21.05
N LYS A 290 -7.79 -15.98 -21.46
CA LYS A 290 -6.38 -15.55 -21.40
C LYS A 290 -5.82 -15.57 -19.97
N VAL A 291 -6.61 -15.16 -18.97
CA VAL A 291 -6.19 -15.18 -17.56
C VAL A 291 -6.08 -16.62 -17.06
N LYS A 292 -7.03 -17.49 -17.40
CA LYS A 292 -6.97 -18.92 -17.03
C LYS A 292 -5.73 -19.60 -17.60
N ASP A 293 -5.39 -19.32 -18.87
CA ASP A 293 -4.18 -19.84 -19.49
C ASP A 293 -2.90 -19.31 -18.80
N ALA A 294 -2.88 -18.03 -18.40
CA ALA A 294 -1.76 -17.47 -17.66
C ALA A 294 -1.62 -18.10 -16.26
N ILE A 295 -2.73 -18.29 -15.54
CA ILE A 295 -2.71 -18.97 -14.22
C ILE A 295 -2.16 -20.38 -14.36
N ARG A 296 -2.62 -21.14 -15.36
CA ARG A 296 -2.11 -22.49 -15.63
C ARG A 296 -0.61 -22.48 -15.91
N LEU A 297 -0.16 -21.59 -16.82
CA LEU A 297 1.24 -21.46 -17.18
C LEU A 297 2.11 -21.15 -15.95
N TYR A 298 1.69 -20.19 -15.14
CA TYR A 298 2.42 -19.83 -13.93
C TYR A 298 2.44 -20.95 -12.90
N THR A 299 1.31 -21.62 -12.68
CA THR A 299 1.23 -22.72 -11.70
C THR A 299 2.10 -23.89 -12.10
N GLU A 300 2.16 -24.24 -13.39
CA GLU A 300 2.87 -25.43 -13.88
C GLU A 300 4.36 -25.18 -14.12
N LYS A 301 4.74 -23.99 -14.57
CA LYS A 301 6.07 -23.72 -15.13
C LYS A 301 6.89 -22.67 -14.43
N VAL A 302 6.28 -21.85 -13.59
CA VAL A 302 7.00 -20.79 -12.86
C VAL A 302 7.05 -21.19 -11.40
N THR A 303 8.23 -21.50 -10.91
CA THR A 303 8.44 -21.66 -9.47
C THR A 303 8.40 -20.27 -8.84
N PHE A 304 7.24 -19.88 -8.31
CA PHE A 304 7.13 -18.68 -7.52
C PHE A 304 7.99 -18.86 -6.27
N THR A 305 9.18 -18.32 -6.32
CA THR A 305 9.91 -18.11 -5.08
C THR A 305 9.22 -16.98 -4.36
N SER A 306 9.06 -17.11 -3.08
CA SER A 306 8.38 -16.25 -2.10
C SER A 306 8.68 -14.74 -2.18
N ALA A 307 9.17 -14.29 -3.33
CA ALA A 307 9.57 -12.91 -3.57
C ALA A 307 8.43 -12.01 -4.04
N ILE A 308 7.34 -12.53 -4.59
CA ILE A 308 6.35 -11.67 -5.25
C ILE A 308 4.90 -12.08 -4.95
N TYR A 309 4.62 -12.93 -4.03
CA TYR A 309 3.22 -13.17 -3.57
C TYR A 309 3.13 -13.86 -2.22
#